data_f47a38223321d5890bfadccff6cb6fee
#
_entry.id   f47a38223321d5890bfadccff6cb6fee
#
_cell.length_a   1.000
_cell.length_b   1.000
_cell.length_c   1.000
_cell.angle_alpha   90.00
_cell.angle_beta   90.00
_cell.angle_gamma   90.00
#
_symmetry.space_group_name_H-M   'P 1'
#
loop_
_entity.id
_entity.type
_entity.pdbx_description
1 polymer ?
#
loop_
_entity_poly.entity_id
_entity_poly.type
_entity_poly.pdbx_seq_one_letter_code
_entity_poly.pdbx_strand_id
1 'polypeptide(L)'
;MIKKRYLVISDLQIPYHHEQAVKNLIKLVKREKFDLVLNTGDELDMQSQSRWAQGTKLEWEGTLDADRNLAQNILYDLGTTDVTRSNHTDRLYNTLLRAPSLIGLPELEYSKFMDFAGLGIRFHKKPFEFHRGWVLVHGDEGSMNSNA
;
A
#
# COMPACT_ATOMS: atom_id res chain seq x y z
N MET A 1 18.01 0.63 -28.23
CA MET A 1 17.56 0.18 -26.89
C MET A 1 16.31 0.96 -26.52
N ILE A 2 15.16 0.29 -26.30
CA ILE A 2 13.93 0.96 -25.88
C ILE A 2 14.14 1.38 -24.42
N LYS A 3 14.10 2.70 -24.15
CA LYS A 3 14.26 3.26 -22.80
C LYS A 3 12.96 3.03 -22.03
N LYS A 4 12.99 2.18 -21.00
CA LYS A 4 11.87 1.98 -20.08
C LYS A 4 11.80 3.08 -19.04
N ARG A 5 10.58 3.45 -18.67
CA ARG A 5 10.29 4.51 -17.70
C ARG A 5 9.47 3.94 -16.55
N TYR A 6 9.97 4.10 -15.36
CA TYR A 6 9.33 3.64 -14.14
C TYR A 6 9.02 4.83 -13.24
N LEU A 7 7.86 4.82 -12.61
CA LEU A 7 7.52 5.73 -11.54
C LEU A 7 7.48 4.93 -10.25
N VAL A 8 8.18 5.40 -9.22
CA VAL A 8 8.12 4.82 -7.87
C VAL A 8 7.42 5.82 -6.96
N ILE A 9 6.42 5.36 -6.25
CA ILE A 9 5.61 6.13 -5.31
C ILE A 9 5.72 5.46 -3.95
N SER A 10 5.66 6.23 -2.87
CA SER A 10 5.70 5.74 -1.49
C SER A 10 4.73 6.53 -0.62
N ASP A 11 4.25 5.90 0.45
CA ASP A 11 3.64 6.58 1.60
C ASP A 11 2.51 7.54 1.24
N LEU A 12 1.53 7.08 0.48
CA LEU A 12 0.32 7.88 0.22
C LEU A 12 -0.46 8.14 1.51
N GLN A 13 -0.44 7.19 2.46
CA GLN A 13 -1.05 7.32 3.79
C GLN A 13 -2.51 7.77 3.72
N ILE A 14 -3.29 7.17 2.83
CA ILE A 14 -4.71 7.51 2.65
C ILE A 14 -5.48 7.15 3.94
N PRO A 15 -6.31 8.06 4.47
CA PRO A 15 -6.86 9.27 3.87
C PRO A 15 -6.05 10.56 4.11
N TYR A 16 -4.88 10.50 4.75
CA TYR A 16 -4.09 11.67 5.16
C TYR A 16 -3.16 12.23 4.07
N HIS A 17 -3.28 11.72 2.86
CA HIS A 17 -2.49 12.16 1.70
C HIS A 17 -2.68 13.64 1.38
N HIS A 18 -1.67 14.24 0.77
CA HIS A 18 -1.80 15.60 0.28
C HIS A 18 -2.55 15.60 -1.06
N GLU A 19 -3.85 15.93 -1.04
CA GLU A 19 -4.75 15.85 -2.20
C GLU A 19 -4.20 16.51 -3.47
N GLN A 20 -3.66 17.74 -3.35
CA GLN A 20 -3.16 18.46 -4.53
C GLN A 20 -1.93 17.78 -5.13
N ALA A 21 -1.06 17.21 -4.29
CA ALA A 21 0.11 16.46 -4.76
C ALA A 21 -0.35 15.20 -5.53
N VAL A 22 -1.30 14.45 -4.98
CA VAL A 22 -1.86 13.27 -5.64
C VAL A 22 -2.55 13.64 -6.96
N LYS A 23 -3.38 14.70 -6.98
CA LYS A 23 -4.00 15.20 -8.22
C LYS A 23 -2.95 15.56 -9.29
N ASN A 24 -1.84 16.17 -8.90
CA ASN A 24 -0.74 16.51 -9.83
C ASN A 24 -0.02 15.25 -10.30
N LEU A 25 0.19 14.27 -9.42
CA LEU A 25 0.80 12.98 -9.76
C LEU A 25 -0.06 12.20 -10.77
N ILE A 26 -1.39 12.16 -10.58
CA ILE A 26 -2.33 11.57 -11.54
C ILE A 26 -2.22 12.25 -12.92
N LYS A 27 -2.13 13.59 -12.96
CA LYS A 27 -1.92 14.31 -14.23
C LYS A 27 -0.58 13.93 -14.86
N LEU A 28 0.47 13.78 -14.06
CA LEU A 28 1.79 13.38 -14.52
C LEU A 28 1.76 11.99 -15.18
N VAL A 29 1.20 10.99 -14.50
CA VAL A 29 1.15 9.62 -15.04
C VAL A 29 0.34 9.54 -16.34
N LYS A 30 -0.78 10.29 -16.42
CA LYS A 30 -1.61 10.36 -17.64
C LYS A 30 -0.85 11.00 -18.83
N ARG A 31 0.03 11.98 -18.56
CA ARG A 31 0.81 12.67 -19.58
C ARG A 31 2.03 11.87 -20.03
N GLU A 32 2.77 11.32 -19.08
CA GLU A 32 4.12 10.81 -19.32
C GLU A 32 4.17 9.33 -19.74
N LYS A 33 3.12 8.56 -19.51
CA LYS A 33 3.00 7.13 -19.84
C LYS A 33 4.21 6.33 -19.36
N PHE A 34 4.15 5.85 -18.13
CA PHE A 34 5.16 4.97 -17.56
C PHE A 34 4.92 3.52 -17.96
N ASP A 35 5.98 2.72 -18.10
CA ASP A 35 5.90 1.28 -18.32
C ASP A 35 5.40 0.56 -17.06
N LEU A 36 5.82 1.04 -15.87
CA LEU A 36 5.35 0.56 -14.58
C LEU A 36 5.16 1.76 -13.65
N VAL A 37 4.12 1.69 -12.81
CA VAL A 37 3.90 2.56 -11.67
C VAL A 37 3.95 1.68 -10.42
N LEU A 38 5.01 1.82 -9.67
CA LEU A 38 5.39 0.99 -8.54
C LEU A 38 5.09 1.71 -7.24
N ASN A 39 4.37 1.08 -6.32
CA ASN A 39 4.14 1.62 -4.98
C ASN A 39 4.90 0.78 -3.95
N THR A 40 5.72 1.42 -3.13
CA THR A 40 6.51 0.74 -2.11
C THR A 40 5.72 0.41 -0.85
N GLY A 41 4.41 0.58 -0.86
CA GLY A 41 3.54 0.34 0.30
C GLY A 41 3.13 1.61 1.02
N ASP A 42 2.45 1.44 2.14
CA ASP A 42 1.84 2.51 2.94
C ASP A 42 0.88 3.40 2.11
N GLU A 43 0.18 2.78 1.17
CA GLU A 43 -0.87 3.45 0.39
C GLU A 43 -2.10 3.77 1.25
N LEU A 44 -2.42 2.88 2.20
CA LEU A 44 -3.52 3.03 3.16
C LEU A 44 -2.95 3.16 4.57
N ASP A 45 -3.33 4.20 5.31
CA ASP A 45 -2.79 4.43 6.65
C ASP A 45 -3.28 3.40 7.67
N MET A 46 -4.58 3.07 7.67
CA MET A 46 -5.18 2.15 8.65
C MET A 46 -4.94 2.60 10.10
N GLN A 47 -5.11 3.88 10.41
CA GLN A 47 -4.82 4.45 11.73
C GLN A 47 -5.60 3.76 12.86
N SER A 48 -6.88 3.49 12.66
CA SER A 48 -7.74 2.82 13.67
C SER A 48 -7.27 1.40 14.00
N GLN A 49 -6.53 0.74 13.10
CA GLN A 49 -5.92 -0.58 13.30
C GLN A 49 -4.51 -0.51 13.91
N SER A 50 -3.97 0.68 14.09
CA SER A 50 -2.67 0.86 14.72
C SER A 50 -2.69 0.43 16.19
N ARG A 51 -1.60 -0.20 16.66
CA ARG A 51 -1.43 -0.52 18.09
C ARG A 51 -1.52 0.73 18.98
N TRP A 52 -1.21 1.89 18.45
CA TRP A 52 -1.26 3.17 19.17
C TRP A 52 -2.66 3.76 19.26
N ALA A 53 -3.60 3.31 18.43
CA ALA A 53 -4.99 3.70 18.48
C ALA A 53 -5.77 2.96 19.58
N GLN A 54 -5.27 1.80 20.02
CA GLN A 54 -5.96 0.92 20.97
C GLN A 54 -6.35 1.64 22.27
N GLY A 55 -7.62 1.51 22.65
CA GLY A 55 -8.19 2.14 23.85
C GLY A 55 -8.28 3.67 23.75
N THR A 56 -7.97 4.26 22.61
CA THR A 56 -8.12 5.69 22.35
C THR A 56 -9.32 5.95 21.45
N LYS A 57 -9.73 7.22 21.36
CA LYS A 57 -10.79 7.65 20.44
C LYS A 57 -10.50 7.30 18.98
N LEU A 58 -9.24 7.24 18.58
CA LEU A 58 -8.80 6.92 17.22
C LEU A 58 -9.16 5.49 16.78
N GLU A 59 -9.33 4.57 17.73
CA GLU A 59 -9.75 3.19 17.42
C GLU A 59 -11.16 3.15 16.82
N TRP A 60 -11.98 4.13 17.13
CA TRP A 60 -13.40 4.22 16.76
C TRP A 60 -13.69 5.29 15.71
N GLU A 61 -12.68 6.08 15.33
CA GLU A 61 -12.82 7.13 14.32
C GLU A 61 -12.58 6.59 12.90
N GLY A 62 -13.34 7.13 11.97
CA GLY A 62 -13.23 6.82 10.56
C GLY A 62 -13.94 5.52 10.15
N THR A 63 -13.99 5.30 8.86
CA THR A 63 -14.50 4.07 8.27
C THR A 63 -13.42 3.47 7.40
N LEU A 64 -12.86 2.34 7.80
CA LEU A 64 -11.86 1.62 7.03
C LEU A 64 -12.33 1.32 5.60
N ASP A 65 -13.64 1.11 5.42
CA ASP A 65 -14.23 0.89 4.11
C ASP A 65 -14.15 2.12 3.20
N ALA A 66 -14.45 3.32 3.73
CA ALA A 66 -14.34 4.56 2.96
C ALA A 66 -12.87 4.86 2.58
N ASP A 67 -11.94 4.66 3.51
CA ASP A 67 -10.51 4.87 3.28
C ASP A 67 -9.98 3.89 2.22
N ARG A 68 -10.39 2.62 2.30
CA ARG A 68 -10.08 1.59 1.31
C ARG A 68 -10.59 1.99 -0.09
N ASN A 69 -11.86 2.38 -0.19
CA ASN A 69 -12.46 2.76 -1.46
C ASN A 69 -11.75 3.98 -2.06
N LEU A 70 -11.37 4.96 -1.24
CA LEU A 70 -10.57 6.10 -1.68
C LEU A 70 -9.19 5.67 -2.17
N ALA A 71 -8.51 4.78 -1.44
CA ALA A 71 -7.21 4.24 -1.84
C ALA A 71 -7.30 3.49 -3.17
N GLN A 72 -8.30 2.62 -3.34
CA GLN A 72 -8.53 1.90 -4.59
C GLN A 72 -8.69 2.86 -5.79
N ASN A 73 -9.51 3.90 -5.63
CA ASN A 73 -9.72 4.90 -6.68
C ASN A 73 -8.43 5.65 -7.03
N ILE A 74 -7.64 6.05 -6.03
CA ILE A 74 -6.37 6.75 -6.25
C ILE A 74 -5.36 5.83 -6.94
N LEU A 75 -5.20 4.59 -6.48
CA LEU A 75 -4.30 3.61 -7.10
C LEU A 75 -4.68 3.31 -8.54
N TYR A 76 -5.97 3.19 -8.83
CA TYR A 76 -6.48 3.03 -10.19
C TYR A 76 -6.17 4.25 -11.06
N ASP A 77 -6.45 5.46 -10.58
CA ASP A 77 -6.17 6.70 -11.32
C ASP A 77 -4.68 6.94 -11.57
N LEU A 78 -3.82 6.49 -10.66
CA LEU A 78 -2.37 6.50 -10.83
C LEU A 78 -1.88 5.44 -11.82
N GLY A 79 -2.73 4.48 -12.20
CA GLY A 79 -2.32 3.35 -13.03
C GLY A 79 -1.28 2.47 -12.33
N THR A 80 -1.39 2.32 -11.01
CA THR A 80 -0.48 1.49 -10.21
C THR A 80 -0.45 0.07 -10.73
N THR A 81 0.74 -0.46 -10.97
CA THR A 81 0.94 -1.81 -11.50
C THR A 81 1.36 -2.80 -10.43
N ASP A 82 2.10 -2.33 -9.44
CA ASP A 82 2.69 -3.15 -8.37
C ASP A 82 2.66 -2.42 -7.04
N VAL A 83 2.38 -3.17 -5.97
CA VAL A 83 2.44 -2.71 -4.58
C VAL A 83 3.25 -3.71 -3.77
N THR A 84 4.17 -3.24 -2.93
CA THR A 84 4.87 -4.11 -1.97
C THR A 84 4.23 -4.07 -0.59
N ARG A 85 4.42 -5.16 0.17
CA ARG A 85 4.10 -5.18 1.59
C ARG A 85 4.82 -4.05 2.33
N SER A 86 4.15 -3.53 3.36
CA SER A 86 4.68 -2.51 4.28
C SER A 86 4.22 -2.79 5.71
N ASN A 87 4.75 -2.05 6.67
CA ASN A 87 4.29 -2.15 8.06
C ASN A 87 2.81 -1.76 8.23
N HIS A 88 2.26 -0.89 7.38
CA HIS A 88 0.83 -0.55 7.41
C HIS A 88 -0.04 -1.69 6.83
N THR A 89 0.41 -2.40 5.81
CA THR A 89 -0.31 -3.58 5.33
C THR A 89 -0.46 -4.65 6.40
N ASP A 90 0.53 -4.76 7.31
CA ASP A 90 0.50 -5.71 8.41
C ASP A 90 -0.48 -5.31 9.53
N ARG A 91 -0.95 -4.06 9.58
CA ARG A 91 -1.92 -3.61 10.60
C ARG A 91 -3.21 -4.42 10.55
N LEU A 92 -3.69 -4.79 9.36
CA LEU A 92 -4.86 -5.65 9.21
C LEU A 92 -4.62 -7.01 9.87
N TYR A 93 -3.54 -7.69 9.52
CA TYR A 93 -3.21 -8.98 10.12
C TYR A 93 -3.02 -8.88 11.64
N ASN A 94 -2.30 -7.87 12.12
CA ASN A 94 -2.08 -7.64 13.55
C ASN A 94 -3.40 -7.38 14.31
N THR A 95 -4.38 -6.77 13.66
CA THR A 95 -5.73 -6.61 14.23
C THR A 95 -6.45 -7.94 14.32
N LEU A 96 -6.32 -8.81 13.31
CA LEU A 96 -6.92 -10.14 13.30
C LEU A 96 -6.34 -11.08 14.36
N LEU A 97 -5.12 -10.83 14.83
CA LEU A 97 -4.53 -11.60 15.95
C LEU A 97 -5.37 -11.51 17.24
N ARG A 98 -6.22 -10.46 17.37
CA ARG A 98 -7.18 -10.32 18.49
C ARG A 98 -8.46 -11.11 18.27
N ALA A 99 -8.73 -11.54 17.06
CA ALA A 99 -9.85 -12.38 16.68
C ALA A 99 -9.37 -13.58 15.87
N PRO A 100 -8.64 -14.54 16.50
CA PRO A 100 -7.94 -15.61 15.79
C PRO A 100 -8.82 -16.45 14.87
N SER A 101 -10.12 -16.56 15.19
CA SER A 101 -11.10 -17.27 14.36
C SER A 101 -11.31 -16.66 12.98
N LEU A 102 -10.90 -15.40 12.77
CA LEU A 102 -11.00 -14.73 11.48
C LEU A 102 -9.71 -14.88 10.65
N ILE A 103 -8.63 -15.37 11.25
CA ILE A 103 -7.36 -15.61 10.54
C ILE A 103 -7.58 -16.79 9.58
N GLY A 104 -7.16 -16.59 8.34
CA GLY A 104 -7.30 -17.60 7.27
C GLY A 104 -8.57 -17.45 6.43
N LEU A 105 -9.44 -16.46 6.74
CA LEU A 105 -10.47 -16.05 5.80
C LEU A 105 -9.81 -15.33 4.61
N PRO A 106 -9.96 -15.85 3.38
CA PRO A 106 -9.27 -15.27 2.21
C PRO A 106 -9.62 -13.80 1.98
N GLU A 107 -10.85 -13.40 2.31
CA GLU A 107 -11.36 -12.03 2.14
C GLU A 107 -10.64 -11.03 3.02
N LEU A 108 -10.03 -11.49 4.11
CA LEU A 108 -9.27 -10.67 5.06
C LEU A 108 -7.76 -10.68 4.79
N GLU A 109 -7.29 -11.38 3.77
CA GLU A 109 -5.94 -11.14 3.25
C GLU A 109 -5.85 -9.74 2.64
N TYR A 110 -4.78 -8.99 2.95
CA TYR A 110 -4.65 -7.59 2.54
C TYR A 110 -4.85 -7.38 1.03
N SER A 111 -4.29 -8.27 0.20
CA SER A 111 -4.46 -8.20 -1.26
C SER A 111 -5.92 -8.40 -1.71
N LYS A 112 -6.69 -9.18 -0.99
CA LYS A 112 -8.13 -9.38 -1.22
C LYS A 112 -8.95 -8.24 -0.66
N PHE A 113 -8.61 -7.81 0.56
CA PHE A 113 -9.22 -6.64 1.19
C PHE A 113 -9.11 -5.40 0.28
N MET A 114 -7.96 -5.19 -0.35
CA MET A 114 -7.72 -4.08 -1.29
C MET A 114 -8.20 -4.37 -2.72
N ASP A 115 -8.71 -5.56 -2.99
CA ASP A 115 -9.09 -6.01 -4.35
C ASP A 115 -8.04 -5.70 -5.43
N PHE A 116 -6.77 -5.93 -5.12
CA PHE A 116 -5.68 -5.66 -6.06
C PHE A 116 -5.84 -6.41 -7.39
N ALA A 117 -6.41 -7.62 -7.35
CA ALA A 117 -6.68 -8.39 -8.56
C ALA A 117 -7.72 -7.70 -9.47
N GLY A 118 -8.81 -7.16 -8.89
CA GLY A 118 -9.82 -6.39 -9.62
C GLY A 118 -9.26 -5.08 -10.19
N LEU A 119 -8.30 -4.48 -9.52
CA LEU A 119 -7.58 -3.28 -9.98
C LEU A 119 -6.46 -3.58 -11.00
N GLY A 120 -6.14 -4.85 -11.24
CA GLY A 120 -5.02 -5.24 -12.10
C GLY A 120 -3.64 -5.00 -11.47
N ILE A 121 -3.57 -4.89 -10.15
CA ILE A 121 -2.35 -4.62 -9.37
C ILE A 121 -1.74 -5.94 -8.88
N ARG A 122 -0.43 -6.07 -8.99
CA ARG A 122 0.33 -7.18 -8.40
C ARG A 122 0.80 -6.80 -7.00
N PHE A 123 0.44 -7.62 -6.01
CA PHE A 123 0.89 -7.42 -4.64
C PHE A 123 2.07 -8.34 -4.31
N HIS A 124 3.15 -7.76 -3.80
CA HIS A 124 4.40 -8.45 -3.50
C HIS A 124 4.64 -8.51 -1.99
N LYS A 125 4.50 -9.71 -1.40
CA LYS A 125 4.80 -9.96 0.03
C LYS A 125 6.30 -9.99 0.33
N LYS A 126 7.15 -10.06 -0.70
CA LYS A 126 8.61 -10.12 -0.62
C LYS A 126 9.24 -9.08 -1.54
N PRO A 127 10.53 -8.75 -1.34
CA PRO A 127 11.26 -7.90 -2.27
C PRO A 127 11.05 -8.31 -3.72
N PHE A 128 10.75 -7.35 -4.58
CA PHE A 128 10.37 -7.58 -5.97
C PHE A 128 11.37 -6.93 -6.93
N GLU A 129 12.07 -7.74 -7.73
CA GLU A 129 12.96 -7.22 -8.77
C GLU A 129 12.13 -6.79 -9.98
N PHE A 130 11.96 -5.47 -10.19
CA PHE A 130 11.18 -4.91 -11.28
C PHE A 130 12.03 -4.59 -12.51
N HIS A 131 13.34 -4.49 -12.34
CA HIS A 131 14.33 -4.34 -13.40
C HIS A 131 15.65 -4.98 -12.96
N ARG A 132 16.46 -5.46 -13.89
CA ARG A 132 17.73 -6.13 -13.58
C ARG A 132 18.58 -5.33 -12.58
N GLY A 133 18.77 -5.88 -11.40
CA GLY A 133 19.53 -5.26 -10.30
C GLY A 133 18.78 -4.18 -9.52
N TRP A 134 17.46 -3.97 -9.78
CA TRP A 134 16.64 -3.01 -9.06
C TRP A 134 15.50 -3.72 -8.35
N VAL A 135 15.48 -3.62 -7.03
CA VAL A 135 14.50 -4.28 -6.18
C VAL A 135 13.62 -3.24 -5.50
N LEU A 136 12.31 -3.48 -5.53
CA LEU A 136 11.32 -2.68 -4.83
C LEU A 136 11.06 -3.30 -3.46
N VAL A 137 11.17 -2.50 -2.42
CA VAL A 137 10.84 -2.84 -1.02
C VAL A 137 10.31 -1.60 -0.32
N HIS A 138 9.54 -1.79 0.76
CA HIS A 138 9.12 -0.68 1.60
C HIS A 138 10.29 -0.13 2.45
N GLY A 139 11.16 -1.04 2.94
CA GLY A 139 12.34 -0.65 3.73
C GLY A 139 12.17 -0.75 5.25
N ASP A 140 11.03 -1.22 5.74
CA ASP A 140 10.76 -1.49 7.17
C ASP A 140 11.41 -2.78 7.68
N GLU A 141 11.86 -3.65 6.77
CA GLU A 141 12.48 -4.94 7.10
C GLU A 141 13.95 -4.82 7.53
N GLY A 142 14.56 -3.67 7.27
CA GLY A 142 15.93 -3.38 7.64
C GLY A 142 16.04 -2.72 9.02
N SER A 143 16.07 -3.51 10.10
CA SER A 143 16.51 -2.99 11.38
C SER A 143 17.98 -2.58 11.28
N MET A 144 18.30 -1.31 11.53
CA MET A 144 19.70 -0.85 11.67
C MET A 144 20.44 -1.52 12.83
N ASN A 145 19.76 -2.36 13.60
CA ASN A 145 20.28 -3.10 14.75
C ASN A 145 20.47 -4.60 14.48
N SER A 146 20.39 -5.05 13.26
CA SER A 146 20.84 -6.42 12.91
C SER A 146 22.37 -6.49 12.81
N ASN A 147 23.05 -5.94 13.79
CA ASN A 147 24.44 -6.26 14.05
C ASN A 147 24.49 -7.44 14.99
N ALA A 148 24.48 -8.61 14.43
CA ALA A 148 25.05 -9.76 15.10
C ALA A 148 26.24 -10.21 14.31
#